data_15eece2bcb99d90ed741e69b167cef93
#
_entry.id   15eece2bcb99d90ed741e69b167cef93
#
_cell.length_a   1.000
_cell.length_b   1.000
_cell.length_c   1.000
_cell.angle_alpha   90.00
_cell.angle_beta   90.00
_cell.angle_gamma   90.00
#
_symmetry.space_group_name_H-M   'P 1'
#
loop_
_entity.id
_entity.type
_entity.pdbx_description
1 polymer ?
#
loop_
_entity_poly.entity_id
_entity_poly.type
_entity_poly.pdbx_seq_one_letter_code
_entity_poly.pdbx_strand_id
1 'polypeptide(L)'
;MMQGFRATRKTQGEINAQIESSIGGIRLTKSFANEDYEYNKFTENNLNYANSWKNALFQMSIFSSGNTFLIDILNLILLIMGGILVYNNTLTFGDFTAFLLYINFLIKPIQRLINFMQQFQTGWAGFERFYEIIQLEPKIKSKENAIYLNNPKGNIIFNHVNFKYEANEEHVLTDFNINIESGKKIALVGESGVGKSTISLLIPRFYDVTSGEILIDDINIKDYELSSLRKNIGHVQQEVYIFYGNIRDNILYGNPQATEEEIIIAAKKARIHDFIMSLENGYDTIVGERGVKLSGGQKQRIAIARVFLKNPAILILDEATSALDNITEMLIQEALEDLTKGRTSIIIAHRLSTIKEADEILVLSKNGISERGTHEELLNKQGYYAELYNTQFKNL
;
A
#
# COMPACT_ATOMS: atom_id res chain seq x y z
N MET A 1 -0.77 3.93 -36.55
CA MET A 1 -0.41 2.67 -35.86
C MET A 1 -0.19 2.87 -34.36
N MET A 2 0.72 3.74 -33.86
CA MET A 2 0.95 3.98 -32.43
C MET A 2 -0.29 4.42 -31.66
N GLN A 3 -1.14 5.29 -32.23
CA GLN A 3 -2.40 5.72 -31.57
C GLN A 3 -3.38 4.56 -31.37
N GLY A 4 -3.50 3.65 -32.36
CA GLY A 4 -4.37 2.47 -32.23
C GLY A 4 -3.93 1.53 -31.09
N PHE A 5 -2.64 1.24 -30.97
CA PHE A 5 -2.11 0.42 -29.87
C PHE A 5 -2.20 1.09 -28.50
N ARG A 6 -2.05 2.43 -28.41
CA ARG A 6 -2.29 3.16 -27.17
C ARG A 6 -3.76 3.08 -26.74
N ALA A 7 -4.70 3.23 -27.67
CA ALA A 7 -6.12 3.08 -27.38
C ALA A 7 -6.46 1.67 -26.88
N THR A 8 -5.90 0.63 -27.53
CA THR A 8 -6.10 -0.77 -27.12
C THR A 8 -5.55 -1.03 -25.71
N ARG A 9 -4.36 -0.50 -25.36
CA ARG A 9 -3.81 -0.63 -24.00
C ARG A 9 -4.65 0.07 -22.93
N LYS A 10 -5.22 1.23 -23.27
CA LYS A 10 -6.12 1.96 -22.36
C LYS A 10 -7.38 1.13 -22.08
N THR A 11 -8.07 0.66 -23.14
CA THR A 11 -9.29 -0.15 -22.97
C THR A 11 -9.02 -1.49 -22.30
N GLN A 12 -7.85 -2.09 -22.51
CA GLN A 12 -7.41 -3.30 -21.77
C GLN A 12 -7.25 -3.03 -20.29
N GLY A 13 -6.67 -1.88 -19.91
CA GLY A 13 -6.58 -1.45 -18.53
C GLY A 13 -7.95 -1.26 -17.89
N GLU A 14 -8.90 -0.68 -18.61
CA GLU A 14 -10.28 -0.48 -18.16
C GLU A 14 -11.01 -1.82 -17.90
N ILE A 15 -10.84 -2.83 -18.78
CA ILE A 15 -11.38 -4.18 -18.57
C ILE A 15 -10.74 -4.84 -17.34
N ASN A 16 -9.42 -4.79 -17.20
CA ASN A 16 -8.74 -5.41 -16.07
C ASN A 16 -9.20 -4.80 -14.75
N ALA A 17 -9.30 -3.48 -14.67
CA ALA A 17 -9.81 -2.78 -13.48
C ALA A 17 -11.26 -3.17 -13.17
N GLN A 18 -12.10 -3.34 -14.19
CA GLN A 18 -13.47 -3.77 -14.01
C GLN A 18 -13.55 -5.23 -13.52
N ILE A 19 -12.77 -6.15 -14.11
CA ILE A 19 -12.72 -7.56 -13.66
C ILE A 19 -12.29 -7.62 -12.19
N GLU A 20 -11.24 -6.88 -11.82
CA GLU A 20 -10.78 -6.80 -10.43
C GLU A 20 -11.88 -6.29 -9.49
N SER A 21 -12.57 -5.22 -9.90
CA SER A 21 -13.69 -4.64 -9.13
C SER A 21 -14.87 -5.62 -9.01
N SER A 22 -15.29 -6.25 -10.12
CA SER A 22 -16.44 -7.17 -10.12
C SER A 22 -16.14 -8.46 -9.34
N ILE A 23 -14.93 -9.02 -9.44
CA ILE A 23 -14.51 -10.19 -8.66
C ILE A 23 -14.34 -9.82 -7.19
N GLY A 24 -13.70 -8.69 -6.89
CA GLY A 24 -13.55 -8.19 -5.52
C GLY A 24 -14.90 -7.92 -4.85
N GLY A 25 -15.86 -7.41 -5.61
CA GLY A 25 -17.23 -7.10 -5.17
C GLY A 25 -18.24 -8.23 -5.35
N ILE A 26 -17.84 -9.49 -5.69
CA ILE A 26 -18.77 -10.57 -6.08
C ILE A 26 -19.84 -10.87 -5.03
N ARG A 27 -19.51 -10.77 -3.75
CA ARG A 27 -20.48 -11.00 -2.66
C ARG A 27 -21.55 -9.90 -2.64
N LEU A 28 -21.17 -8.67 -2.93
CA LEU A 28 -22.09 -7.53 -3.03
C LEU A 28 -23.02 -7.72 -4.24
N THR A 29 -22.46 -8.02 -5.41
CA THR A 29 -23.22 -8.30 -6.63
C THR A 29 -24.27 -9.39 -6.39
N LYS A 30 -23.87 -10.50 -5.73
CA LYS A 30 -24.75 -11.60 -5.38
C LYS A 30 -25.83 -11.20 -4.37
N SER A 31 -25.48 -10.40 -3.35
CA SER A 31 -26.45 -9.97 -2.32
C SER A 31 -27.53 -9.04 -2.86
N PHE A 32 -27.23 -8.30 -3.93
CA PHE A 32 -28.19 -7.41 -4.61
C PHE A 32 -28.82 -8.04 -5.85
N ALA A 33 -28.48 -9.31 -6.19
CA ALA A 33 -28.93 -9.99 -7.41
C ALA A 33 -28.71 -9.18 -8.70
N ASN A 34 -27.55 -8.49 -8.80
CA ASN A 34 -27.19 -7.58 -9.88
C ASN A 34 -26.19 -8.20 -10.87
N GLU A 35 -26.19 -9.51 -11.06
CA GLU A 35 -25.29 -10.21 -11.97
C GLU A 35 -25.45 -9.74 -13.42
N ASP A 36 -26.70 -9.58 -13.87
CA ASP A 36 -26.99 -9.14 -15.22
C ASP A 36 -26.50 -7.71 -15.47
N TYR A 37 -26.57 -6.84 -14.48
CA TYR A 37 -26.02 -5.48 -14.56
C TYR A 37 -24.52 -5.48 -14.74
N GLU A 38 -23.79 -6.25 -13.92
CA GLU A 38 -22.32 -6.38 -14.01
C GLU A 38 -21.90 -7.05 -15.31
N TYR A 39 -22.65 -8.07 -15.78
CA TYR A 39 -22.40 -8.73 -17.06
C TYR A 39 -22.59 -7.80 -18.26
N ASN A 40 -23.63 -7.00 -18.26
CA ASN A 40 -23.87 -6.00 -19.32
C ASN A 40 -22.77 -4.94 -19.35
N LYS A 41 -22.35 -4.44 -18.21
CA LYS A 41 -21.25 -3.49 -18.07
C LYS A 41 -19.92 -4.08 -18.58
N PHE A 42 -19.63 -5.34 -18.24
CA PHE A 42 -18.47 -6.05 -18.75
C PHE A 42 -18.55 -6.23 -20.27
N THR A 43 -19.72 -6.58 -20.80
CA THR A 43 -19.94 -6.78 -22.24
C THR A 43 -19.70 -5.49 -23.01
N GLU A 44 -20.17 -4.36 -22.53
CA GLU A 44 -19.93 -3.04 -23.13
C GLU A 44 -18.42 -2.72 -23.19
N ASN A 45 -17.71 -2.85 -22.08
CA ASN A 45 -16.26 -2.60 -22.03
C ASN A 45 -15.49 -3.59 -22.91
N ASN A 46 -15.91 -4.85 -22.96
CA ASN A 46 -15.31 -5.87 -23.84
C ASN A 46 -15.51 -5.55 -25.31
N LEU A 47 -16.68 -5.04 -25.72
CA LEU A 47 -16.94 -4.56 -27.07
C LEU A 47 -16.06 -3.36 -27.42
N ASN A 48 -15.87 -2.43 -26.51
CA ASN A 48 -14.99 -1.26 -26.68
C ASN A 48 -13.54 -1.71 -26.90
N TYR A 49 -13.07 -2.67 -26.10
CA TYR A 49 -11.75 -3.28 -26.27
C TYR A 49 -11.63 -4.01 -27.63
N ALA A 50 -12.61 -4.84 -27.97
CA ALA A 50 -12.62 -5.57 -29.24
C ALA A 50 -12.59 -4.62 -30.45
N ASN A 51 -13.35 -3.52 -30.40
CA ASN A 51 -13.34 -2.50 -31.46
C ASN A 51 -11.99 -1.77 -31.55
N SER A 52 -11.39 -1.43 -30.40
CA SER A 52 -10.06 -0.82 -30.35
C SER A 52 -9.00 -1.75 -30.94
N TRP A 53 -9.07 -3.04 -30.60
CA TRP A 53 -8.18 -4.07 -31.12
C TRP A 53 -8.38 -4.29 -32.64
N LYS A 54 -9.63 -4.38 -33.08
CA LYS A 54 -9.97 -4.48 -34.52
C LYS A 54 -9.38 -3.31 -35.30
N ASN A 55 -9.52 -2.08 -34.81
CA ASN A 55 -8.98 -0.90 -35.48
C ASN A 55 -7.44 -0.92 -35.53
N ALA A 56 -6.79 -1.34 -34.45
CA ALA A 56 -5.33 -1.48 -34.41
C ALA A 56 -4.83 -2.53 -35.39
N LEU A 57 -5.48 -3.70 -35.43
CA LEU A 57 -5.17 -4.76 -36.41
C LEU A 57 -5.42 -4.33 -37.84
N PHE A 58 -6.52 -3.62 -38.13
CA PHE A 58 -6.82 -3.12 -39.46
C PHE A 58 -5.73 -2.16 -39.99
N GLN A 59 -5.30 -1.20 -39.13
CA GLN A 59 -4.19 -0.31 -39.46
C GLN A 59 -2.88 -1.08 -39.73
N MET A 60 -2.60 -2.09 -38.90
CA MET A 60 -1.43 -2.95 -39.08
C MET A 60 -1.49 -3.74 -40.36
N SER A 61 -2.67 -4.29 -40.70
CA SER A 61 -2.88 -5.07 -41.94
C SER A 61 -2.70 -4.21 -43.19
N ILE A 62 -3.24 -2.98 -43.22
CA ILE A 62 -3.02 -2.04 -44.32
C ILE A 62 -1.53 -1.76 -44.50
N PHE A 63 -0.82 -1.47 -43.43
CA PHE A 63 0.62 -1.20 -43.48
C PHE A 63 1.41 -2.41 -43.96
N SER A 64 1.13 -3.60 -43.42
CA SER A 64 1.80 -4.85 -43.81
C SER A 64 1.52 -5.21 -45.30
N SER A 65 0.25 -5.16 -45.70
CA SER A 65 -0.15 -5.45 -47.07
C SER A 65 0.44 -4.44 -48.08
N GLY A 66 0.44 -3.15 -47.70
CA GLY A 66 1.07 -2.10 -48.54
C GLY A 66 2.58 -2.31 -48.69
N ASN A 67 3.28 -2.67 -47.61
CA ASN A 67 4.70 -2.97 -47.68
C ASN A 67 5.00 -4.21 -48.54
N THR A 68 4.23 -5.28 -48.39
CA THR A 68 4.35 -6.48 -49.26
C THR A 68 4.09 -6.16 -50.70
N PHE A 69 3.03 -5.41 -51.00
CA PHE A 69 2.68 -4.99 -52.35
C PHE A 69 3.80 -4.16 -53.03
N LEU A 70 4.44 -3.24 -52.31
CA LEU A 70 5.58 -2.47 -52.83
C LEU A 70 6.77 -3.38 -53.19
N ILE A 71 7.05 -4.38 -52.33
CA ILE A 71 8.12 -5.36 -52.57
C ILE A 71 7.80 -6.23 -53.81
N ASP A 72 6.55 -6.65 -53.97
CA ASP A 72 6.12 -7.47 -55.10
C ASP A 72 6.18 -6.68 -56.43
N ILE A 73 5.79 -5.39 -56.41
CA ILE A 73 5.96 -4.50 -57.57
C ILE A 73 7.45 -4.36 -57.93
N LEU A 74 8.32 -4.15 -56.93
CA LEU A 74 9.75 -4.02 -57.14
C LEU A 74 10.32 -5.30 -57.78
N ASN A 75 9.94 -6.47 -57.29
CA ASN A 75 10.31 -7.76 -57.87
C ASN A 75 9.81 -7.93 -59.31
N LEU A 76 8.57 -7.51 -59.60
CA LEU A 76 8.00 -7.55 -60.92
C LEU A 76 8.77 -6.64 -61.91
N ILE A 77 9.06 -5.41 -61.50
CA ILE A 77 9.84 -4.46 -62.32
C ILE A 77 11.22 -5.04 -62.64
N LEU A 78 11.89 -5.61 -61.64
CA LEU A 78 13.19 -6.24 -61.81
C LEU A 78 13.16 -7.43 -62.75
N LEU A 79 12.10 -8.22 -62.70
CA LEU A 79 11.92 -9.38 -63.57
C LEU A 79 11.70 -8.94 -65.03
N ILE A 80 10.88 -7.92 -65.30
CA ILE A 80 10.60 -7.38 -66.61
C ILE A 80 11.85 -6.68 -67.19
N MET A 81 12.46 -5.76 -66.44
CA MET A 81 13.63 -5.00 -66.90
C MET A 81 14.83 -5.90 -67.13
N GLY A 82 15.09 -6.82 -66.15
CA GLY A 82 16.17 -7.81 -66.30
C GLY A 82 15.97 -8.75 -67.48
N GLY A 83 14.72 -9.20 -67.69
CA GLY A 83 14.38 -10.01 -68.88
C GLY A 83 14.63 -9.29 -70.21
N ILE A 84 14.29 -8.00 -70.28
CA ILE A 84 14.57 -7.17 -71.44
C ILE A 84 16.08 -7.02 -71.67
N LEU A 85 16.87 -6.82 -70.66
CA LEU A 85 18.32 -6.70 -70.75
C LEU A 85 18.99 -8.01 -71.11
N VAL A 86 18.48 -9.15 -70.70
CA VAL A 86 18.94 -10.47 -71.16
C VAL A 86 18.56 -10.70 -72.60
N TYR A 87 17.32 -10.37 -72.98
CA TYR A 87 16.90 -10.48 -74.38
C TYR A 87 17.75 -9.63 -75.37
N ASN A 88 18.15 -8.45 -74.95
CA ASN A 88 19.02 -7.56 -75.70
C ASN A 88 20.51 -7.94 -75.66
N ASN A 89 20.88 -9.08 -75.05
CA ASN A 89 22.25 -9.56 -74.86
C ASN A 89 23.17 -8.57 -74.10
N THR A 90 22.61 -7.66 -73.32
CA THR A 90 23.36 -6.72 -72.45
C THR A 90 23.66 -7.27 -71.09
N LEU A 91 22.95 -8.34 -70.66
CA LEU A 91 23.14 -9.05 -69.37
C LEU A 91 23.12 -10.56 -69.68
N THR A 92 23.98 -11.33 -69.00
CA THR A 92 23.90 -12.79 -69.11
C THR A 92 22.78 -13.33 -68.19
N PHE A 93 22.24 -14.49 -68.53
CA PHE A 93 21.23 -15.15 -67.67
C PHE A 93 21.75 -15.46 -66.30
N GLY A 94 23.05 -15.76 -66.12
CA GLY A 94 23.73 -15.99 -64.88
C GLY A 94 23.77 -14.73 -64.03
N ASP A 95 24.12 -13.57 -64.62
CA ASP A 95 24.15 -12.30 -63.90
C ASP A 95 22.77 -11.85 -63.45
N PHE A 96 21.75 -12.07 -64.30
CA PHE A 96 20.35 -11.78 -63.96
C PHE A 96 19.88 -12.60 -62.77
N THR A 97 20.17 -13.90 -62.76
CA THR A 97 19.81 -14.78 -61.64
C THR A 97 20.54 -14.39 -60.36
N ALA A 98 21.83 -14.08 -60.45
CA ALA A 98 22.62 -13.59 -59.32
C ALA A 98 22.05 -12.28 -58.78
N PHE A 99 21.63 -11.38 -59.63
CA PHE A 99 21.03 -10.09 -59.21
C PHE A 99 19.70 -10.28 -58.47
N LEU A 100 18.83 -11.17 -58.96
CA LEU A 100 17.59 -11.51 -58.24
C LEU A 100 17.85 -12.10 -56.86
N LEU A 101 18.86 -12.94 -56.72
CA LEU A 101 19.26 -13.48 -55.44
C LEU A 101 19.79 -12.39 -54.48
N TYR A 102 20.66 -11.49 -54.97
CA TYR A 102 21.22 -10.40 -54.17
C TYR A 102 20.13 -9.44 -53.68
N ILE A 103 19.13 -9.13 -54.50
CA ILE A 103 18.02 -8.27 -54.08
C ILE A 103 17.22 -8.94 -52.96
N ASN A 104 16.91 -10.21 -53.06
CA ASN A 104 16.23 -10.94 -52.02
C ASN A 104 17.06 -11.00 -50.73
N PHE A 105 18.39 -11.13 -50.82
CA PHE A 105 19.30 -11.04 -49.69
C PHE A 105 19.30 -9.65 -49.08
N LEU A 106 19.12 -8.59 -49.84
CA LEU A 106 19.07 -7.21 -49.34
C LEU A 106 17.74 -6.85 -48.67
N ILE A 107 16.61 -7.33 -49.21
CA ILE A 107 15.27 -7.02 -48.71
C ILE A 107 15.04 -7.64 -47.34
N LYS A 108 15.49 -8.86 -47.07
CA LYS A 108 15.31 -9.57 -45.77
C LYS A 108 15.90 -8.84 -44.59
N PRO A 109 17.16 -8.34 -44.60
CA PRO A 109 17.69 -7.52 -43.51
C PRO A 109 16.91 -6.23 -43.29
N ILE A 110 16.43 -5.57 -44.36
CA ILE A 110 15.64 -4.34 -44.22
C ILE A 110 14.33 -4.63 -43.49
N GLN A 111 13.63 -5.69 -43.87
CA GLN A 111 12.42 -6.12 -43.17
C GLN A 111 12.67 -6.46 -41.69
N ARG A 112 13.80 -7.14 -41.41
CA ARG A 112 14.20 -7.42 -40.02
C ARG A 112 14.48 -6.15 -39.21
N LEU A 113 15.10 -5.15 -39.85
CA LEU A 113 15.38 -3.86 -39.23
C LEU A 113 14.08 -3.11 -38.86
N ILE A 114 13.10 -3.11 -39.77
CA ILE A 114 11.77 -2.51 -39.55
C ILE A 114 11.07 -3.18 -38.37
N ASN A 115 11.05 -4.52 -38.33
CA ASN A 115 10.45 -5.28 -37.22
C ASN A 115 11.19 -5.05 -35.91
N PHE A 116 12.53 -5.01 -35.95
CA PHE A 116 13.36 -4.70 -34.80
C PHE A 116 13.05 -3.31 -34.21
N MET A 117 12.91 -2.29 -35.06
CA MET A 117 12.55 -0.93 -34.58
C MET A 117 11.20 -0.90 -33.89
N GLN A 118 10.21 -1.68 -34.32
CA GLN A 118 8.93 -1.79 -33.62
C GLN A 118 9.06 -2.45 -32.25
N GLN A 119 9.84 -3.53 -32.16
CA GLN A 119 10.12 -4.21 -30.90
C GLN A 119 10.92 -3.32 -29.96
N PHE A 120 11.91 -2.62 -30.48
CA PHE A 120 12.75 -1.67 -29.72
C PHE A 120 11.90 -0.56 -29.11
N GLN A 121 11.02 0.08 -29.91
CA GLN A 121 10.12 1.13 -29.40
C GLN A 121 9.19 0.61 -28.29
N THR A 122 8.70 -0.63 -28.40
CA THR A 122 7.85 -1.24 -27.38
C THR A 122 8.65 -1.54 -26.10
N GLY A 123 9.86 -2.08 -26.27
CA GLY A 123 10.78 -2.35 -25.16
C GLY A 123 11.24 -1.07 -24.46
N TRP A 124 11.56 -0.02 -25.25
CA TRP A 124 11.96 1.27 -24.69
C TRP A 124 10.87 1.90 -23.83
N ALA A 125 9.62 1.89 -24.28
CA ALA A 125 8.49 2.40 -23.49
C ALA A 125 8.29 1.63 -22.17
N GLY A 126 8.58 0.34 -22.16
CA GLY A 126 8.59 -0.47 -20.93
C GLY A 126 9.74 -0.12 -20.01
N PHE A 127 10.95 0.08 -20.58
CA PHE A 127 12.14 0.49 -19.84
C PHE A 127 11.98 1.89 -19.23
N GLU A 128 11.41 2.83 -19.96
CA GLU A 128 11.15 4.20 -19.46
C GLU A 128 10.26 4.19 -18.22
N ARG A 129 9.16 3.40 -18.21
CA ARG A 129 8.32 3.23 -17.01
C ARG A 129 9.04 2.55 -15.85
N PHE A 130 9.85 1.56 -16.13
CA PHE A 130 10.67 0.90 -15.11
C PHE A 130 11.68 1.89 -14.50
N TYR A 131 12.31 2.71 -15.35
CA TYR A 131 13.28 3.72 -14.93
C TYR A 131 12.64 4.83 -14.11
N GLU A 132 11.44 5.29 -14.50
CA GLU A 132 10.64 6.24 -13.71
C GLU A 132 10.39 5.72 -12.29
N ILE A 133 10.02 4.44 -12.15
CA ILE A 133 9.77 3.83 -10.83
C ILE A 133 11.06 3.76 -10.00
N ILE A 134 12.19 3.40 -10.61
CA ILE A 134 13.49 3.35 -9.91
C ILE A 134 13.97 4.73 -9.48
N GLN A 135 13.67 5.76 -10.28
CA GLN A 135 14.02 7.13 -9.96
C GLN A 135 13.12 7.78 -8.92
N LEU A 136 12.02 7.12 -8.52
CA LEU A 136 11.17 7.64 -7.45
C LEU A 136 11.96 7.73 -6.16
N GLU A 137 12.31 8.94 -5.80
CA GLU A 137 12.94 9.19 -4.52
C GLU A 137 11.92 9.19 -3.38
N PRO A 138 12.17 8.46 -2.29
CA PRO A 138 11.32 8.55 -1.11
C PRO A 138 11.27 9.99 -0.61
N LYS A 139 10.07 10.53 -0.40
CA LYS A 139 9.88 11.90 0.12
C LYS A 139 10.48 12.08 1.51
N ILE A 140 10.50 11.02 2.31
CA ILE A 140 11.04 11.01 3.66
C ILE A 140 12.29 10.15 3.68
N LYS A 141 13.42 10.79 3.97
CA LYS A 141 14.73 10.15 4.05
C LYS A 141 15.42 10.52 5.37
N SER A 142 16.31 9.68 5.84
CA SER A 142 17.24 10.04 6.90
C SER A 142 18.22 11.09 6.39
N LYS A 143 18.64 12.00 7.28
CA LYS A 143 19.75 12.93 6.99
C LYS A 143 21.06 12.15 6.88
N GLU A 144 22.06 12.66 6.17
CA GLU A 144 23.39 12.01 6.04
C GLU A 144 24.07 11.78 7.39
N ASN A 145 23.88 12.71 8.34
CA ASN A 145 24.42 12.63 9.71
C ASN A 145 23.32 12.32 10.73
N ALA A 146 22.37 11.46 10.40
CA ALA A 146 21.26 11.11 11.29
C ALA A 146 21.74 10.35 12.54
N ILE A 147 21.12 10.67 13.67
CA ILE A 147 21.44 10.12 14.99
C ILE A 147 20.70 8.78 15.16
N TYR A 148 21.37 7.78 15.69
CA TYR A 148 20.73 6.51 16.04
C TYR A 148 19.95 6.65 17.35
N LEU A 149 18.66 6.33 17.35
CA LEU A 149 17.83 6.29 18.55
C LEU A 149 18.04 4.97 19.30
N ASN A 150 18.89 5.00 20.33
CA ASN A 150 19.20 3.84 21.15
C ASN A 150 18.54 3.96 22.53
N ASN A 151 17.77 2.94 22.92
CA ASN A 151 17.13 2.83 24.25
C ASN A 151 16.43 4.13 24.69
N PRO A 152 15.47 4.67 23.92
CA PRO A 152 14.81 5.92 24.27
C PRO A 152 14.02 5.77 25.57
N LYS A 153 13.97 6.86 26.33
CA LYS A 153 13.06 6.99 27.48
C LYS A 153 11.60 7.07 26.99
N GLY A 154 11.40 7.68 25.81
CA GLY A 154 10.12 7.80 25.15
C GLY A 154 9.31 9.04 25.55
N ASN A 155 9.98 10.13 25.98
CA ASN A 155 9.31 11.43 26.08
C ASN A 155 8.98 11.97 24.69
N ILE A 156 7.75 12.43 24.45
CA ILE A 156 7.30 12.90 23.13
C ILE A 156 6.74 14.30 23.27
N ILE A 157 7.27 15.24 22.48
CA ILE A 157 6.83 16.64 22.49
C ILE A 157 6.42 17.04 21.08
N PHE A 158 5.20 17.58 20.95
CA PHE A 158 4.77 18.32 19.76
C PHE A 158 4.87 19.80 20.09
N ASN A 159 5.61 20.55 19.30
CA ASN A 159 5.89 21.95 19.51
C ASN A 159 5.42 22.77 18.31
N HIS A 160 4.32 23.51 18.47
CA HIS A 160 3.68 24.34 17.44
C HIS A 160 3.47 23.61 16.10
N VAL A 161 3.00 22.35 16.16
CA VAL A 161 2.87 21.48 14.99
C VAL A 161 1.66 21.88 14.16
N ASN A 162 1.92 22.18 12.89
CA ASN A 162 0.92 22.33 11.85
C ASN A 162 1.10 21.22 10.81
N PHE A 163 0.00 20.61 10.39
CA PHE A 163 0.05 19.56 9.39
C PHE A 163 -1.16 19.58 8.46
N LYS A 164 -0.92 19.39 7.17
CA LYS A 164 -1.92 19.11 6.14
C LYS A 164 -1.43 18.00 5.21
N TYR A 165 -2.36 17.19 4.69
CA TYR A 165 -2.04 16.25 3.61
C TYR A 165 -1.92 17.01 2.28
N GLU A 166 -1.02 16.57 1.39
CA GLU A 166 -0.81 17.21 0.10
C GLU A 166 -2.07 17.33 -0.77
N ALA A 167 -3.00 16.38 -0.64
CA ALA A 167 -4.25 16.38 -1.37
C ALA A 167 -5.31 17.37 -0.80
N ASN A 168 -5.07 17.93 0.39
CA ASN A 168 -6.02 18.77 1.10
C ASN A 168 -5.48 20.20 1.26
N GLU A 169 -6.33 21.20 1.04
CA GLU A 169 -5.98 22.60 1.30
C GLU A 169 -6.06 22.94 2.78
N GLU A 170 -6.93 22.27 3.54
CA GLU A 170 -7.16 22.51 4.97
C GLU A 170 -6.14 21.80 5.87
N HIS A 171 -5.73 22.51 6.94
CA HIS A 171 -4.91 21.93 7.98
C HIS A 171 -5.70 20.93 8.82
N VAL A 172 -5.11 19.74 9.05
CA VAL A 172 -5.66 18.72 9.96
C VAL A 172 -5.24 19.00 11.39
N LEU A 173 -4.01 19.51 11.58
CA LEU A 173 -3.51 19.99 12.87
C LEU A 173 -3.07 21.44 12.70
N THR A 174 -3.48 22.29 13.65
CA THR A 174 -3.12 23.72 13.69
C THR A 174 -2.61 24.05 15.08
N ASP A 175 -1.38 24.55 15.14
CA ASP A 175 -0.70 24.95 16.40
C ASP A 175 -0.80 23.91 17.52
N PHE A 176 -0.62 22.63 17.15
CA PHE A 176 -0.80 21.50 18.05
C PHE A 176 0.40 21.39 18.99
N ASN A 177 0.12 21.48 20.29
CA ASN A 177 1.13 21.47 21.36
C ASN A 177 0.80 20.41 22.38
N ILE A 178 1.72 19.49 22.66
CA ILE A 178 1.60 18.50 23.72
C ILE A 178 2.97 18.02 24.20
N ASN A 179 3.05 17.71 25.48
CA ASN A 179 4.15 16.99 26.08
C ASN A 179 3.61 15.69 26.71
N ILE A 180 4.13 14.54 26.25
CA ILE A 180 3.80 13.20 26.73
C ILE A 180 5.03 12.68 27.48
N GLU A 181 4.93 12.57 28.79
CA GLU A 181 6.01 12.09 29.63
C GLU A 181 6.30 10.60 29.39
N SER A 182 7.57 10.23 29.56
CA SER A 182 8.02 8.84 29.45
C SER A 182 7.21 7.89 30.36
N GLY A 183 6.80 6.76 29.78
CA GLY A 183 6.06 5.72 30.51
C GLY A 183 4.58 6.02 30.76
N LYS A 184 4.06 7.16 30.33
CA LYS A 184 2.64 7.52 30.46
C LYS A 184 1.76 6.90 29.39
N LYS A 185 0.55 6.55 29.78
CA LYS A 185 -0.52 6.04 28.90
C LYS A 185 -1.51 7.17 28.61
N ILE A 186 -1.50 7.68 27.38
CA ILE A 186 -2.34 8.79 26.94
C ILE A 186 -3.47 8.27 26.03
N ALA A 187 -4.71 8.64 26.33
CA ALA A 187 -5.86 8.35 25.48
C ALA A 187 -6.22 9.58 24.63
N LEU A 188 -6.30 9.40 23.29
CA LEU A 188 -6.82 10.41 22.35
C LEU A 188 -8.30 10.16 22.12
N VAL A 189 -9.14 11.13 22.45
CA VAL A 189 -10.60 11.08 22.31
C VAL A 189 -11.08 12.27 21.47
N GLY A 190 -12.15 12.13 20.73
CA GLY A 190 -12.74 13.21 19.90
C GLY A 190 -13.51 12.66 18.71
N GLU A 191 -14.20 13.52 17.99
CA GLU A 191 -14.97 13.17 16.81
C GLU A 191 -14.12 12.56 15.69
N SER A 192 -14.77 11.90 14.72
CA SER A 192 -14.08 11.42 13.53
C SER A 192 -13.55 12.59 12.70
N GLY A 193 -12.31 12.45 12.21
CA GLY A 193 -11.70 13.48 11.34
C GLY A 193 -10.94 14.60 12.07
N VAL A 194 -10.91 14.65 13.41
CA VAL A 194 -10.20 15.70 14.17
C VAL A 194 -8.67 15.52 14.24
N GLY A 195 -8.09 14.54 13.54
CA GLY A 195 -6.64 14.36 13.46
C GLY A 195 -6.04 13.30 14.38
N LYS A 196 -6.83 12.48 15.10
CA LYS A 196 -6.31 11.40 15.97
C LYS A 196 -5.35 10.45 15.21
N SER A 197 -5.81 9.89 14.11
CA SER A 197 -4.98 9.00 13.27
C SER A 197 -3.81 9.73 12.60
N THR A 198 -3.92 11.03 12.38
CA THR A 198 -2.80 11.84 11.87
C THR A 198 -1.65 11.91 12.88
N ILE A 199 -1.97 12.13 14.17
CA ILE A 199 -0.96 12.11 15.25
C ILE A 199 -0.21 10.78 15.28
N SER A 200 -0.93 9.65 15.14
CA SER A 200 -0.33 8.31 15.12
C SER A 200 0.61 8.07 13.94
N LEU A 201 0.39 8.75 12.81
CA LEU A 201 1.23 8.64 11.61
C LEU A 201 2.44 9.60 11.61
N LEU A 202 2.34 10.71 12.34
CA LEU A 202 3.41 11.69 12.44
C LEU A 202 4.57 11.23 13.34
N ILE A 203 4.28 10.53 14.44
CA ILE A 203 5.30 10.07 15.39
C ILE A 203 6.31 9.11 14.75
N PRO A 204 5.92 8.06 13.98
CA PRO A 204 6.86 7.20 13.25
C PRO A 204 7.42 7.85 11.98
N ARG A 205 7.10 9.14 11.78
CA ARG A 205 7.53 9.93 10.63
C ARG A 205 7.15 9.26 9.31
N PHE A 206 5.86 8.90 9.15
CA PHE A 206 5.29 8.55 7.84
C PHE A 206 5.02 9.79 6.99
N TYR A 207 4.87 10.94 7.67
CA TYR A 207 4.75 12.26 7.08
C TYR A 207 5.63 13.24 7.87
N ASP A 208 6.19 14.23 7.21
CA ASP A 208 6.82 15.37 7.86
C ASP A 208 5.80 16.47 8.15
N VAL A 209 5.92 17.13 9.29
CA VAL A 209 5.07 18.26 9.65
C VAL A 209 5.27 19.44 8.69
N THR A 210 4.19 20.20 8.43
CA THR A 210 4.24 21.40 7.56
C THR A 210 5.02 22.53 8.22
N SER A 211 4.82 22.74 9.53
CA SER A 211 5.63 23.63 10.37
C SER A 211 5.61 23.16 11.82
N GLY A 212 6.47 23.70 12.66
CA GLY A 212 6.71 23.20 14.01
C GLY A 212 7.62 21.96 14.00
N GLU A 213 7.65 21.25 15.11
CA GLU A 213 8.54 20.09 15.29
C GLU A 213 7.95 19.05 16.23
N ILE A 214 8.39 17.80 16.05
CA ILE A 214 8.11 16.70 16.97
C ILE A 214 9.44 16.22 17.52
N LEU A 215 9.54 16.18 18.83
CA LEU A 215 10.74 15.74 19.54
C LEU A 215 10.47 14.40 20.21
N ILE A 216 11.47 13.52 20.23
CA ILE A 216 11.53 12.33 21.07
C ILE A 216 12.81 12.45 21.89
N ASP A 217 12.69 12.41 23.23
CA ASP A 217 13.81 12.61 24.16
C ASP A 217 14.62 13.88 23.82
N ASP A 218 13.91 15.00 23.62
CA ASP A 218 14.43 16.35 23.31
C ASP A 218 15.16 16.50 21.95
N ILE A 219 15.15 15.48 21.11
CA ILE A 219 15.74 15.53 19.78
C ILE A 219 14.63 15.44 18.71
N ASN A 220 14.73 16.28 17.68
CA ASN A 220 13.75 16.30 16.59
C ASN A 220 13.75 14.97 15.83
N ILE A 221 12.55 14.41 15.57
CA ILE A 221 12.40 13.15 14.85
C ILE A 221 13.02 13.18 13.45
N LYS A 222 13.22 14.36 12.86
CA LYS A 222 13.88 14.54 11.56
C LYS A 222 15.40 14.32 11.63
N ASP A 223 15.98 14.38 12.83
CA ASP A 223 17.40 14.19 13.06
C ASP A 223 17.78 12.74 13.37
N TYR A 224 16.79 11.91 13.64
CA TYR A 224 17.02 10.48 13.83
C TYR A 224 17.13 9.71 12.51
N GLU A 225 17.95 8.66 12.54
CA GLU A 225 17.95 7.64 11.49
C GLU A 225 16.59 6.92 11.49
N LEU A 226 15.95 6.88 10.32
CA LEU A 226 14.54 6.52 10.16
C LEU A 226 14.25 5.08 10.59
N SER A 227 15.17 4.14 10.33
CA SER A 227 14.99 2.74 10.74
C SER A 227 15.12 2.59 12.25
N SER A 228 16.05 3.30 12.89
CA SER A 228 16.22 3.30 14.34
C SER A 228 15.04 3.92 15.06
N LEU A 229 14.51 5.04 14.55
CA LEU A 229 13.29 5.67 15.04
C LEU A 229 12.12 4.67 15.02
N ARG A 230 11.85 4.08 13.86
CA ARG A 230 10.74 3.15 13.67
C ARG A 230 10.93 1.83 14.43
N LYS A 231 12.17 1.40 14.65
CA LYS A 231 12.47 0.22 15.47
C LYS A 231 11.99 0.39 16.91
N ASN A 232 12.10 1.59 17.47
CA ASN A 232 11.71 1.92 18.84
C ASN A 232 10.22 2.30 19.01
N ILE A 233 9.44 2.32 17.91
CA ILE A 233 8.00 2.62 17.92
C ILE A 233 7.23 1.36 17.51
N GLY A 234 6.33 0.87 18.35
CA GLY A 234 5.38 -0.19 18.03
C GLY A 234 4.04 0.42 17.63
N HIS A 235 3.48 -0.04 16.51
CA HIS A 235 2.19 0.44 16.04
C HIS A 235 1.23 -0.76 15.83
N VAL A 236 0.14 -0.79 16.58
CA VAL A 236 -0.99 -1.71 16.37
C VAL A 236 -2.06 -0.93 15.64
N GLN A 237 -2.26 -1.25 14.37
CA GLN A 237 -3.21 -0.57 13.49
C GLN A 237 -4.62 -1.17 13.63
N GLN A 238 -5.63 -0.36 13.34
CA GLN A 238 -7.04 -0.77 13.28
C GLN A 238 -7.25 -1.93 12.30
N GLU A 239 -6.74 -1.80 11.07
CA GLU A 239 -6.76 -2.86 10.08
C GLU A 239 -5.42 -3.61 10.09
N VAL A 240 -5.46 -4.82 10.64
CA VAL A 240 -4.26 -5.66 10.73
C VAL A 240 -3.96 -6.32 9.40
N TYR A 241 -2.78 -6.05 8.86
CA TYR A 241 -2.28 -6.74 7.68
C TYR A 241 -1.57 -8.05 8.07
N ILE A 242 -2.03 -9.15 7.50
CA ILE A 242 -1.41 -10.48 7.61
C ILE A 242 -0.78 -10.82 6.25
N PHE A 243 0.52 -11.08 6.26
CA PHE A 243 1.25 -11.51 5.07
C PHE A 243 0.88 -12.95 4.71
N TYR A 244 0.86 -13.24 3.41
CA TYR A 244 0.78 -14.63 2.95
C TYR A 244 1.98 -15.41 3.47
N GLY A 245 1.73 -16.54 4.12
CA GLY A 245 2.75 -17.37 4.76
C GLY A 245 2.18 -18.09 5.97
N ASN A 246 3.03 -18.60 6.84
CA ASN A 246 2.61 -19.25 8.07
C ASN A 246 2.44 -18.25 9.23
N ILE A 247 1.89 -18.70 10.35
CA ILE A 247 1.67 -17.86 11.54
C ILE A 247 3.01 -17.46 12.17
N ARG A 248 3.98 -18.39 12.20
CA ARG A 248 5.35 -18.18 12.69
C ARG A 248 5.98 -16.97 12.02
N ASP A 249 6.03 -16.96 10.69
CA ASP A 249 6.65 -15.89 9.91
C ASP A 249 5.94 -14.55 10.14
N ASN A 250 4.61 -14.61 10.29
CA ASN A 250 3.84 -13.43 10.60
C ASN A 250 4.16 -12.83 11.97
N ILE A 251 4.44 -13.62 12.99
CA ILE A 251 4.89 -13.13 14.32
C ILE A 251 6.35 -12.69 14.25
N LEU A 252 7.21 -13.48 13.60
CA LEU A 252 8.64 -13.22 13.42
C LEU A 252 8.91 -11.86 12.74
N TYR A 253 7.96 -11.37 11.95
CA TYR A 253 8.04 -10.05 11.32
C TYR A 253 8.30 -8.90 12.32
N GLY A 254 7.92 -9.07 13.59
CA GLY A 254 8.22 -8.12 14.68
C GLY A 254 9.73 -7.99 14.96
N ASN A 255 10.47 -9.10 14.90
CA ASN A 255 11.91 -9.17 15.04
C ASN A 255 12.46 -10.38 14.27
N PRO A 256 12.99 -10.21 13.03
CA PRO A 256 13.47 -11.31 12.20
C PRO A 256 14.65 -12.11 12.78
N GLN A 257 15.28 -11.63 13.85
CA GLN A 257 16.39 -12.30 14.53
C GLN A 257 15.95 -13.07 15.79
N ALA A 258 14.64 -13.08 16.09
CA ALA A 258 14.12 -13.72 17.28
C ALA A 258 14.20 -15.25 17.21
N THR A 259 14.41 -15.86 18.39
CA THR A 259 14.39 -17.32 18.52
C THR A 259 12.96 -17.86 18.55
N GLU A 260 12.81 -19.17 18.36
CA GLU A 260 11.53 -19.85 18.47
C GLU A 260 10.87 -19.67 19.84
N GLU A 261 11.68 -19.70 20.90
CA GLU A 261 11.20 -19.49 22.27
C GLU A 261 10.63 -18.08 22.46
N GLU A 262 11.28 -17.07 21.89
CA GLU A 262 10.81 -15.68 21.95
C GLU A 262 9.47 -15.50 21.18
N ILE A 263 9.31 -16.18 20.04
CA ILE A 263 8.05 -16.18 19.27
C ILE A 263 6.92 -16.78 20.14
N ILE A 264 7.17 -17.91 20.78
CA ILE A 264 6.20 -18.57 21.64
C ILE A 264 5.83 -17.70 22.85
N ILE A 265 6.82 -17.05 23.48
CA ILE A 265 6.60 -16.13 24.60
C ILE A 265 5.74 -14.94 24.14
N ALA A 266 6.05 -14.35 22.99
CA ALA A 266 5.28 -13.24 22.42
C ALA A 266 3.84 -13.65 22.10
N ALA A 267 3.63 -14.85 21.55
CA ALA A 267 2.31 -15.40 21.27
C ALA A 267 1.49 -15.66 22.55
N LYS A 268 2.14 -16.15 23.63
CA LYS A 268 1.50 -16.34 24.95
C LYS A 268 1.08 -15.01 25.56
N LYS A 269 1.95 -13.99 25.54
CA LYS A 269 1.64 -12.63 26.01
C LYS A 269 0.48 -12.01 25.23
N ALA A 270 0.41 -12.27 23.92
CA ALA A 270 -0.68 -11.81 23.07
C ALA A 270 -1.95 -12.69 23.16
N ARG A 271 -2.02 -13.67 24.06
CA ARG A 271 -3.17 -14.57 24.24
C ARG A 271 -3.59 -15.30 22.97
N ILE A 272 -2.65 -15.60 22.04
CA ILE A 272 -2.92 -16.29 20.76
C ILE A 272 -2.34 -17.71 20.72
N HIS A 273 -1.41 -18.06 21.63
CA HIS A 273 -0.69 -19.33 21.64
C HIS A 273 -1.62 -20.55 21.64
N ASP A 274 -2.60 -20.59 22.52
CA ASP A 274 -3.52 -21.74 22.66
C ASP A 274 -4.35 -21.97 21.41
N PHE A 275 -4.78 -20.87 20.76
CA PHE A 275 -5.44 -20.95 19.46
C PHE A 275 -4.48 -21.53 18.41
N ILE A 276 -3.23 -21.07 18.34
CA ILE A 276 -2.24 -21.59 17.38
C ILE A 276 -2.03 -23.09 17.59
N MET A 277 -1.90 -23.52 18.84
CA MET A 277 -1.71 -24.95 19.18
C MET A 277 -2.94 -25.82 18.92
N SER A 278 -4.14 -25.23 18.81
CA SER A 278 -5.36 -25.94 18.40
C SER A 278 -5.45 -26.21 16.89
N LEU A 279 -4.57 -25.59 16.10
CA LEU A 279 -4.51 -25.81 14.67
C LEU A 279 -3.67 -27.06 14.33
N GLU A 280 -4.04 -27.77 13.27
CA GLU A 280 -3.38 -29.02 12.84
C GLU A 280 -1.86 -28.88 12.67
N ASN A 281 -1.41 -27.75 12.09
CA ASN A 281 0.02 -27.47 11.85
C ASN A 281 0.60 -26.43 12.82
N GLY A 282 -0.13 -26.08 13.89
CA GLY A 282 0.34 -25.11 14.87
C GLY A 282 0.86 -23.81 14.25
N TYR A 283 2.07 -23.42 14.62
CA TYR A 283 2.73 -22.21 14.10
C TYR A 283 3.03 -22.26 12.59
N ASP A 284 3.13 -23.44 11.99
CA ASP A 284 3.40 -23.62 10.56
C ASP A 284 2.12 -23.61 9.71
N THR A 285 0.96 -23.35 10.34
CA THR A 285 -0.30 -23.18 9.64
C THR A 285 -0.23 -22.02 8.67
N ILE A 286 -0.48 -22.29 7.37
CA ILE A 286 -0.51 -21.28 6.32
C ILE A 286 -1.78 -20.45 6.42
N VAL A 287 -1.62 -19.16 6.60
CA VAL A 287 -2.69 -18.17 6.53
C VAL A 287 -2.71 -17.59 5.11
N GLY A 288 -3.90 -17.57 4.49
CA GLY A 288 -4.06 -17.07 3.12
C GLY A 288 -3.78 -15.56 3.00
N GLU A 289 -3.91 -15.03 1.78
CA GLU A 289 -3.77 -13.60 1.54
C GLU A 289 -4.63 -12.78 2.50
N ARG A 290 -4.01 -11.77 3.14
CA ARG A 290 -4.62 -10.91 4.17
C ARG A 290 -5.25 -11.69 5.34
N GLY A 291 -4.83 -12.94 5.57
CA GLY A 291 -5.34 -13.77 6.68
C GLY A 291 -6.81 -14.11 6.56
N VAL A 292 -7.31 -14.40 5.36
CA VAL A 292 -8.73 -14.72 5.11
C VAL A 292 -9.25 -15.84 6.01
N LYS A 293 -8.39 -16.75 6.46
CA LYS A 293 -8.72 -17.88 7.35
C LYS A 293 -8.79 -17.51 8.83
N LEU A 294 -8.44 -16.26 9.21
CA LEU A 294 -8.39 -15.80 10.59
C LEU A 294 -9.54 -14.83 10.88
N SER A 295 -10.12 -14.92 12.09
CA SER A 295 -11.05 -13.91 12.58
C SER A 295 -10.36 -12.57 12.83
N GLY A 296 -11.12 -11.48 12.93
CA GLY A 296 -10.58 -10.15 13.24
C GLY A 296 -9.76 -10.13 14.53
N GLY A 297 -10.25 -10.75 15.60
CA GLY A 297 -9.56 -10.85 16.87
C GLY A 297 -8.30 -11.72 16.84
N GLN A 298 -8.27 -12.76 16.02
CA GLN A 298 -7.06 -13.57 15.82
C GLN A 298 -5.98 -12.76 15.10
N LYS A 299 -6.34 -12.01 14.05
CA LYS A 299 -5.42 -11.10 13.35
C LYS A 299 -4.85 -10.05 14.29
N GLN A 300 -5.70 -9.44 15.11
CA GLN A 300 -5.28 -8.41 16.06
C GLN A 300 -4.32 -8.97 17.12
N ARG A 301 -4.57 -10.16 17.66
CA ARG A 301 -3.65 -10.80 18.61
C ARG A 301 -2.31 -11.18 17.96
N ILE A 302 -2.27 -11.55 16.68
CA ILE A 302 -1.03 -11.74 15.92
C ILE A 302 -0.27 -10.39 15.79
N ALA A 303 -0.97 -9.30 15.51
CA ALA A 303 -0.34 -7.97 15.47
C ALA A 303 0.24 -7.57 16.82
N ILE A 304 -0.48 -7.84 17.91
CA ILE A 304 0.00 -7.61 19.28
C ILE A 304 1.24 -8.48 19.56
N ALA A 305 1.26 -9.75 19.13
CA ALA A 305 2.43 -10.64 19.27
C ALA A 305 3.66 -10.09 18.54
N ARG A 306 3.48 -9.52 17.33
CA ARG A 306 4.57 -8.81 16.61
C ARG A 306 5.16 -7.68 17.43
N VAL A 307 4.31 -6.89 18.09
CA VAL A 307 4.77 -5.75 18.89
C VAL A 307 5.42 -6.22 20.20
N PHE A 308 4.94 -7.28 20.85
CA PHE A 308 5.65 -7.90 21.97
C PHE A 308 7.05 -8.38 21.58
N LEU A 309 7.18 -9.03 20.43
CA LEU A 309 8.46 -9.51 19.90
C LEU A 309 9.41 -8.37 19.54
N LYS A 310 8.89 -7.27 19.03
CA LYS A 310 9.63 -6.06 18.69
C LYS A 310 10.13 -5.32 19.93
N ASN A 311 9.38 -5.38 21.04
CA ASN A 311 9.67 -4.76 22.33
C ASN A 311 10.05 -3.26 22.27
N PRO A 312 9.21 -2.39 21.70
CA PRO A 312 9.51 -0.97 21.53
C PRO A 312 9.31 -0.17 22.82
N ALA A 313 9.97 0.99 22.96
CA ALA A 313 9.78 1.91 24.08
C ALA A 313 8.51 2.77 23.95
N ILE A 314 8.08 3.05 22.72
CA ILE A 314 6.90 3.87 22.41
C ILE A 314 5.87 3.00 21.73
N LEU A 315 4.62 3.11 22.14
CA LEU A 315 3.48 2.39 21.57
C LEU A 315 2.45 3.36 21.00
N ILE A 316 1.93 3.00 19.84
CA ILE A 316 0.78 3.64 19.20
C ILE A 316 -0.26 2.56 18.97
N LEU A 317 -1.41 2.70 19.62
CA LEU A 317 -2.49 1.73 19.54
C LEU A 317 -3.70 2.41 18.92
N ASP A 318 -4.09 1.96 17.72
CA ASP A 318 -5.32 2.40 17.07
C ASP A 318 -6.38 1.31 17.31
N GLU A 319 -7.24 1.59 18.31
CA GLU A 319 -8.17 0.61 18.85
C GLU A 319 -9.50 0.64 18.11
N ALA A 320 -9.64 -0.20 17.07
CA ALA A 320 -10.95 -0.48 16.50
C ALA A 320 -11.24 -1.98 16.60
N THR A 321 -11.97 -2.31 17.64
CA THR A 321 -12.43 -3.67 17.93
C THR A 321 -13.93 -3.82 17.69
N SER A 322 -14.51 -3.03 16.77
CA SER A 322 -15.91 -3.16 16.35
C SER A 322 -16.17 -4.55 15.78
N ALA A 323 -17.16 -5.26 16.33
CA ALA A 323 -17.65 -6.59 15.93
C ALA A 323 -16.83 -7.81 16.42
N LEU A 324 -16.20 -7.74 17.59
CA LEU A 324 -15.64 -8.92 18.27
C LEU A 324 -16.61 -9.45 19.33
N ASP A 325 -16.55 -10.75 19.58
CA ASP A 325 -17.24 -11.36 20.72
C ASP A 325 -16.56 -10.94 22.05
N ASN A 326 -17.33 -10.93 23.14
CA ASN A 326 -16.87 -10.44 24.44
C ASN A 326 -15.62 -11.17 24.97
N ILE A 327 -15.48 -12.48 24.69
CA ILE A 327 -14.33 -13.28 25.15
C ILE A 327 -13.05 -12.85 24.40
N THR A 328 -13.14 -12.75 23.07
CA THR A 328 -12.03 -12.31 22.24
C THR A 328 -11.60 -10.87 22.60
N GLU A 329 -12.59 -10.03 22.89
CA GLU A 329 -12.35 -8.66 23.32
C GLU A 329 -11.56 -8.60 24.64
N MET A 330 -11.99 -9.37 25.65
CA MET A 330 -11.30 -9.45 26.95
C MET A 330 -9.84 -9.90 26.78
N LEU A 331 -9.59 -10.93 25.98
CA LEU A 331 -8.24 -11.41 25.70
C LEU A 331 -7.34 -10.37 25.01
N ILE A 332 -7.90 -9.56 24.11
CA ILE A 332 -7.18 -8.46 23.46
C ILE A 332 -6.87 -7.35 24.49
N GLN A 333 -7.84 -7.00 25.32
CA GLN A 333 -7.67 -5.98 26.36
C GLN A 333 -6.55 -6.35 27.33
N GLU A 334 -6.59 -7.57 27.88
CA GLU A 334 -5.53 -8.09 28.75
C GLU A 334 -4.16 -8.03 28.07
N ALA A 335 -4.07 -8.41 26.81
CA ALA A 335 -2.82 -8.39 26.05
C ALA A 335 -2.32 -6.94 25.84
N LEU A 336 -3.22 -5.98 25.56
CA LEU A 336 -2.87 -4.57 25.41
C LEU A 336 -2.44 -3.94 26.75
N GLU A 337 -3.11 -4.26 27.86
CA GLU A 337 -2.71 -3.83 29.19
C GLU A 337 -1.29 -4.31 29.56
N ASP A 338 -1.01 -5.60 29.30
CA ASP A 338 0.33 -6.14 29.51
C ASP A 338 1.36 -5.47 28.57
N LEU A 339 0.96 -5.14 27.35
CA LEU A 339 1.84 -4.50 26.38
C LEU A 339 2.21 -3.06 26.76
N THR A 340 1.28 -2.30 27.36
CA THR A 340 1.49 -0.88 27.71
C THR A 340 2.34 -0.68 28.97
N LYS A 341 2.48 -1.70 29.83
CA LYS A 341 3.23 -1.58 31.10
C LYS A 341 4.68 -1.12 30.87
N GLY A 342 5.04 0.00 31.52
CA GLY A 342 6.39 0.57 31.48
C GLY A 342 6.80 1.19 30.15
N ARG A 343 5.84 1.51 29.25
CA ARG A 343 6.08 2.12 27.94
C ARG A 343 5.25 3.38 27.78
N THR A 344 5.79 4.34 27.03
CA THR A 344 5.01 5.51 26.61
C THR A 344 3.99 5.05 25.56
N SER A 345 2.70 5.23 25.86
CA SER A 345 1.63 4.67 25.05
C SER A 345 0.63 5.74 24.63
N ILE A 346 0.36 5.83 23.33
CA ILE A 346 -0.66 6.72 22.76
C ILE A 346 -1.74 5.84 22.19
N ILE A 347 -2.96 5.98 22.71
CA ILE A 347 -4.08 5.13 22.36
C ILE A 347 -5.18 5.98 21.74
N ILE A 348 -5.54 5.68 20.48
CA ILE A 348 -6.74 6.23 19.84
C ILE A 348 -7.90 5.40 20.37
N ALA A 349 -8.54 5.92 21.42
CA ALA A 349 -9.51 5.16 22.19
C ALA A 349 -10.91 5.29 21.58
N HIS A 350 -11.49 4.14 21.30
CA HIS A 350 -12.91 3.97 20.93
C HIS A 350 -13.71 3.23 22.00
N ARG A 351 -13.08 2.85 23.11
CA ARG A 351 -13.69 2.11 24.21
C ARG A 351 -13.52 2.81 25.54
N LEU A 352 -14.57 2.69 26.33
CA LEU A 352 -14.61 3.31 27.66
C LEU A 352 -13.59 2.71 28.63
N SER A 353 -13.39 1.37 28.60
CA SER A 353 -12.40 0.69 29.46
C SER A 353 -11.00 1.29 29.27
N THR A 354 -10.57 1.41 28.01
CA THR A 354 -9.26 1.95 27.67
C THR A 354 -9.09 3.42 28.07
N ILE A 355 -10.16 4.21 27.92
CA ILE A 355 -10.16 5.62 28.30
C ILE A 355 -10.02 5.78 29.82
N LYS A 356 -10.74 4.96 30.62
CA LYS A 356 -10.71 5.02 32.08
C LYS A 356 -9.33 4.69 32.67
N GLU A 357 -8.60 3.81 32.03
CA GLU A 357 -7.29 3.33 32.48
C GLU A 357 -6.11 4.19 31.99
N ALA A 358 -6.37 5.22 31.21
CA ALA A 358 -5.33 6.14 30.77
C ALA A 358 -4.89 7.05 31.94
N ASP A 359 -3.58 7.30 32.04
CA ASP A 359 -3.04 8.28 32.99
C ASP A 359 -3.54 9.68 32.69
N GLU A 360 -3.80 9.96 31.40
CA GLU A 360 -4.32 11.22 30.94
C GLU A 360 -5.11 11.05 29.64
N ILE A 361 -6.18 11.82 29.51
CA ILE A 361 -7.05 11.88 28.35
C ILE A 361 -6.88 13.23 27.68
N LEU A 362 -6.69 13.21 26.37
CA LEU A 362 -6.65 14.40 25.52
C LEU A 362 -7.88 14.40 24.64
N VAL A 363 -8.71 15.39 24.82
CA VAL A 363 -9.92 15.57 24.03
C VAL A 363 -9.61 16.51 22.87
N LEU A 364 -9.64 15.95 21.68
CA LEU A 364 -9.32 16.65 20.44
C LEU A 364 -10.58 17.24 19.80
N SER A 365 -10.47 18.47 19.37
CA SER A 365 -11.46 19.19 18.55
C SER A 365 -10.82 19.71 17.27
N LYS A 366 -11.59 20.32 16.38
CA LYS A 366 -11.05 20.97 15.16
C LYS A 366 -10.01 22.05 15.45
N ASN A 367 -10.04 22.64 16.66
CA ASN A 367 -9.14 23.71 17.05
C ASN A 367 -7.95 23.21 17.89
N GLY A 368 -7.66 21.91 17.90
CA GLY A 368 -6.60 21.32 18.73
C GLY A 368 -7.14 20.63 19.98
N ILE A 369 -6.36 20.65 21.07
CA ILE A 369 -6.76 20.06 22.35
C ILE A 369 -7.78 20.97 23.05
N SER A 370 -9.01 20.47 23.21
CA SER A 370 -10.07 21.22 23.90
C SER A 370 -10.06 21.00 25.40
N GLU A 371 -9.77 19.79 25.84
CA GLU A 371 -9.72 19.43 27.26
C GLU A 371 -8.59 18.43 27.51
N ARG A 372 -8.06 18.47 28.74
CA ARG A 372 -6.98 17.59 29.20
C ARG A 372 -7.19 17.26 30.69
N GLY A 373 -7.00 15.99 31.05
CA GLY A 373 -7.12 15.53 32.45
C GLY A 373 -7.43 14.04 32.55
N THR A 374 -7.65 13.56 33.74
CA THR A 374 -8.11 12.19 34.02
C THR A 374 -9.60 12.03 33.74
N HIS A 375 -10.05 10.78 33.65
CA HIS A 375 -11.48 10.47 33.44
C HIS A 375 -12.40 11.18 34.43
N GLU A 376 -12.06 11.13 35.72
CA GLU A 376 -12.89 11.73 36.77
C GLU A 376 -12.88 13.26 36.73
N GLU A 377 -11.71 13.87 36.49
CA GLU A 377 -11.59 15.32 36.34
C GLU A 377 -12.40 15.86 35.17
N LEU A 378 -12.34 15.18 34.01
CA LEU A 378 -13.05 15.61 32.83
C LEU A 378 -14.56 15.41 32.93
N LEU A 379 -15.03 14.36 33.60
CA LEU A 379 -16.45 14.20 33.91
C LEU A 379 -16.97 15.27 34.83
N ASN A 380 -16.20 15.62 35.89
CA ASN A 380 -16.59 16.66 36.82
C ASN A 380 -16.64 18.07 36.22
N LYS A 381 -15.83 18.33 35.19
CA LYS A 381 -15.86 19.59 34.42
C LYS A 381 -17.16 19.77 33.62
N GLN A 382 -17.92 18.71 33.37
CA GLN A 382 -19.16 18.72 32.55
C GLN A 382 -18.98 19.38 31.16
N GLY A 383 -17.77 19.31 30.61
CA GLY A 383 -17.41 19.89 29.32
C GLY A 383 -17.66 18.94 28.15
N TYR A 384 -16.92 19.18 27.06
CA TYR A 384 -17.06 18.43 25.82
C TYR A 384 -16.78 16.91 25.99
N TYR A 385 -15.84 16.54 26.90
CA TYR A 385 -15.63 15.14 27.23
C TYR A 385 -16.86 14.48 27.85
N ALA A 386 -17.52 15.17 28.79
CA ALA A 386 -18.71 14.63 29.44
C ALA A 386 -19.88 14.46 28.44
N GLU A 387 -19.98 15.35 27.47
CA GLU A 387 -20.94 15.24 26.38
C GLU A 387 -20.65 14.03 25.48
N LEU A 388 -19.39 13.86 25.02
CA LEU A 388 -18.94 12.68 24.27
C LEU A 388 -19.17 11.38 25.07
N TYR A 389 -18.87 11.39 26.35
CA TYR A 389 -19.09 10.25 27.22
C TYR A 389 -20.57 9.85 27.30
N ASN A 390 -21.46 10.81 27.47
CA ASN A 390 -22.90 10.56 27.56
C ASN A 390 -23.49 10.08 26.23
N THR A 391 -22.98 10.56 25.10
CA THR A 391 -23.50 10.18 23.78
C THR A 391 -22.94 8.86 23.26
N GLN A 392 -21.67 8.58 23.49
CA GLN A 392 -21.00 7.41 22.92
C GLN A 392 -20.92 6.20 23.85
N PHE A 393 -20.89 6.41 25.17
CA PHE A 393 -20.53 5.36 26.12
C PHE A 393 -21.57 5.07 27.20
N LYS A 394 -22.52 5.97 27.47
CA LYS A 394 -23.53 5.78 28.53
C LYS A 394 -24.73 4.91 28.09
N ASN A 395 -24.88 4.69 26.80
CA ASN A 395 -25.96 3.89 26.20
C ASN A 395 -25.48 2.47 25.78
N LEU A 396 -24.28 2.09 26.15
CA LEU A 396 -23.71 0.76 26.00
C LEU A 396 -23.63 0.07 27.39
#